data_81ec98e8149ae4c1f515ab0c24e1c822
#
_entry.id   81ec98e8149ae4c1f515ab0c24e1c822
#
_cell.length_a   1.000
_cell.length_b   1.000
_cell.length_c   1.000
_cell.angle_alpha   90.00
_cell.angle_beta   90.00
_cell.angle_gamma   90.00
#
_symmetry.space_group_name_H-M   'P 1'
#
loop_
_entity.id
_entity.type
_entity.pdbx_description
1 polymer ?
#
loop_
_entity_poly.entity_id
_entity_poly.type
_entity_poly.pdbx_seq_one_letter_code
_entity_poly.pdbx_strand_id
1 'polypeptide(L)'
;MSSSFEDLVEQYISTLDTEIIHSFRKIFSSAVDNEFSKIEQARAVHDDMQFMSKEHKHMHSSWIEDDAIYMFSVVDLASELCILALYKKLELKHKELVRFFNLTDSARKASNWDVLVKLLPQEVKNLPEFDAVNESRLINNAIKHEGIISQQLAENYPEHGQCGEELTDLTASFERLEPVVCRYVNELHAILKSKT
;
A
#
# COMPACT_ATOMS: atom_id res chain seq x y z
N MET A 1 -24.27 -13.44 -22.73
CA MET A 1 -24.88 -12.11 -22.84
C MET A 1 -23.76 -11.14 -23.15
N SER A 2 -23.83 -10.40 -24.25
CA SER A 2 -22.84 -9.38 -24.61
C SER A 2 -23.12 -8.17 -23.72
N SER A 3 -22.19 -7.78 -22.87
CA SER A 3 -22.27 -6.54 -22.11
C SER A 3 -22.23 -5.36 -23.09
N SER A 4 -23.09 -4.35 -22.87
CA SER A 4 -23.07 -3.16 -23.71
C SER A 4 -21.76 -2.37 -23.48
N PHE A 5 -21.39 -1.50 -24.41
CA PHE A 5 -20.23 -0.63 -24.20
C PHE A 5 -20.39 0.26 -22.97
N GLU A 6 -21.61 0.68 -22.69
CA GLU A 6 -21.96 1.47 -21.50
C GLU A 6 -21.72 0.68 -20.20
N ASP A 7 -22.09 -0.62 -20.17
CA ASP A 7 -21.83 -1.49 -19.02
C ASP A 7 -20.34 -1.63 -18.74
N LEU A 8 -19.53 -1.75 -19.79
CA LEU A 8 -18.06 -1.85 -19.66
C LEU A 8 -17.45 -0.55 -19.13
N VAL A 9 -17.89 0.59 -19.62
CA VAL A 9 -17.44 1.90 -19.13
C VAL A 9 -17.84 2.07 -17.67
N GLU A 10 -19.05 1.73 -17.29
CA GLU A 10 -19.53 1.81 -15.92
C GLU A 10 -18.73 0.90 -14.98
N GLN A 11 -18.50 -0.35 -15.39
CA GLN A 11 -17.67 -1.29 -14.63
C GLN A 11 -16.25 -0.75 -14.43
N TYR A 12 -15.63 -0.23 -15.48
CA TYR A 12 -14.29 0.37 -15.40
C TYR A 12 -14.25 1.55 -14.42
N ILE A 13 -15.23 2.46 -14.50
CA ILE A 13 -15.25 3.66 -13.67
C ILE A 13 -15.58 3.35 -12.21
N SER A 14 -16.43 2.37 -11.94
CA SER A 14 -16.81 1.99 -10.57
C SER A 14 -15.75 1.17 -9.84
N THR A 15 -14.72 0.63 -10.52
CA THR A 15 -13.77 -0.31 -9.93
C THR A 15 -12.38 0.31 -9.76
N LEU A 16 -11.74 0.06 -8.61
CA LEU A 16 -10.31 0.30 -8.43
C LEU A 16 -9.54 -0.97 -8.81
N ASP A 17 -8.85 -0.92 -9.94
CA ASP A 17 -8.02 -2.04 -10.39
C ASP A 17 -6.69 -2.10 -9.61
N THR A 18 -6.52 -3.14 -8.80
CA THR A 18 -5.30 -3.42 -8.00
C THR A 18 -4.53 -4.65 -8.49
N GLU A 19 -4.95 -5.27 -9.61
CA GLU A 19 -4.38 -6.53 -10.11
C GLU A 19 -2.86 -6.46 -10.32
N ILE A 20 -2.35 -5.33 -10.83
CA ILE A 20 -0.91 -5.15 -11.03
C ILE A 20 -0.13 -5.15 -9.70
N ILE A 21 -0.73 -4.65 -8.61
CA ILE A 21 -0.09 -4.67 -7.28
C ILE A 21 -0.06 -6.11 -6.76
N HIS A 22 -1.14 -6.86 -6.90
CA HIS A 22 -1.19 -8.27 -6.53
C HIS A 22 -0.20 -9.12 -7.35
N SER A 23 -0.10 -8.87 -8.66
CA SER A 23 0.87 -9.53 -9.53
C SER A 23 2.31 -9.26 -9.09
N PHE A 24 2.63 -7.99 -8.78
CA PHE A 24 3.93 -7.61 -8.24
C PHE A 24 4.22 -8.34 -6.93
N ARG A 25 3.30 -8.32 -5.96
CA ARG A 25 3.45 -9.01 -4.67
C ARG A 25 3.71 -10.51 -4.84
N LYS A 26 2.96 -11.16 -5.72
CA LYS A 26 3.12 -12.60 -5.99
C LYS A 26 4.51 -12.94 -6.54
N ILE A 27 4.98 -12.19 -7.53
CA ILE A 27 6.31 -12.39 -8.15
C ILE A 27 7.40 -12.12 -7.10
N PHE A 28 7.26 -11.00 -6.38
CA PHE A 28 8.20 -10.58 -5.36
C PHE A 28 8.30 -11.59 -4.21
N SER A 29 7.17 -12.04 -3.64
CA SER A 29 7.16 -13.06 -2.58
C SER A 29 7.89 -14.32 -3.00
N SER A 30 7.63 -14.82 -4.21
CA SER A 30 8.33 -16.01 -4.73
C SER A 30 9.84 -15.81 -4.85
N ALA A 31 10.29 -14.59 -5.25
CA ALA A 31 11.72 -14.27 -5.31
C ALA A 31 12.34 -14.20 -3.92
N VAL A 32 11.66 -13.56 -2.98
CA VAL A 32 12.08 -13.43 -1.57
C VAL A 32 12.19 -14.80 -0.90
N ASP A 33 11.18 -15.68 -1.07
CA ASP A 33 11.20 -17.04 -0.51
C ASP A 33 12.40 -17.83 -1.02
N ASN A 34 12.75 -17.68 -2.30
CA ASN A 34 13.93 -18.31 -2.89
C ASN A 34 15.24 -17.78 -2.27
N GLU A 35 15.36 -16.47 -2.03
CA GLU A 35 16.57 -15.90 -1.43
C GLU A 35 16.70 -16.30 0.05
N PHE A 36 15.61 -16.26 0.83
CA PHE A 36 15.63 -16.77 2.20
C PHE A 36 16.01 -18.26 2.26
N SER A 37 15.53 -19.08 1.31
CA SER A 37 15.93 -20.50 1.21
C SER A 37 17.44 -20.65 0.99
N LYS A 38 18.08 -19.77 0.20
CA LYS A 38 19.55 -19.78 0.02
C LYS A 38 20.28 -19.39 1.30
N ILE A 39 19.78 -18.39 2.04
CA ILE A 39 20.35 -17.98 3.33
C ILE A 39 20.28 -19.13 4.34
N GLU A 40 19.13 -19.82 4.42
CA GLU A 40 18.99 -20.99 5.30
C GLU A 40 19.93 -22.15 4.91
N GLN A 41 20.11 -22.40 3.61
CA GLN A 41 21.10 -23.37 3.12
C GLN A 41 22.54 -22.94 3.49
N ALA A 42 22.87 -21.66 3.36
CA ALA A 42 24.19 -21.16 3.77
C ALA A 42 24.41 -21.31 5.28
N ARG A 43 23.39 -21.09 6.12
CA ARG A 43 23.45 -21.37 7.56
C ARG A 43 23.72 -22.84 7.87
N ALA A 44 22.97 -23.75 7.23
CA ALA A 44 23.16 -25.16 7.42
C ALA A 44 24.58 -25.62 7.01
N VAL A 45 25.10 -25.13 5.88
CA VAL A 45 26.48 -25.40 5.45
C VAL A 45 27.48 -24.83 6.45
N HIS A 46 27.26 -23.60 6.97
CA HIS A 46 28.11 -22.97 7.98
C HIS A 46 28.25 -23.83 9.23
N ASP A 47 27.15 -24.41 9.71
CA ASP A 47 27.13 -25.23 10.91
C ASP A 47 27.97 -26.52 10.76
N ASP A 48 28.03 -27.07 9.55
CA ASP A 48 28.80 -28.29 9.21
C ASP A 48 30.26 -27.99 8.79
N MET A 49 30.63 -26.71 8.57
CA MET A 49 31.98 -26.35 8.12
C MET A 49 33.04 -26.42 9.21
N GLN A 50 34.23 -26.90 8.83
CA GLN A 50 35.43 -26.77 9.64
C GLN A 50 36.12 -25.45 9.34
N PHE A 51 36.22 -24.58 10.33
CA PHE A 51 36.85 -23.28 10.21
C PHE A 51 38.33 -23.31 10.71
N MET A 52 39.19 -22.57 10.02
CA MET A 52 40.60 -22.49 10.40
C MET A 52 40.82 -21.72 11.71
N SER A 53 39.92 -20.81 12.09
CA SER A 53 39.96 -20.09 13.35
C SER A 53 38.53 -19.66 13.79
N LYS A 54 38.40 -19.21 15.04
CA LYS A 54 37.15 -18.66 15.58
C LYS A 54 36.77 -17.37 14.85
N GLU A 55 37.75 -16.55 14.51
CA GLU A 55 37.56 -15.28 13.81
C GLU A 55 36.98 -15.56 12.40
N HIS A 56 37.51 -16.57 11.69
CA HIS A 56 36.99 -16.95 10.37
C HIS A 56 35.56 -17.46 10.47
N LYS A 57 35.23 -18.25 11.49
CA LYS A 57 33.85 -18.70 11.74
C LYS A 57 32.91 -17.51 11.98
N HIS A 58 33.31 -16.57 12.84
CA HIS A 58 32.53 -15.38 13.17
C HIS A 58 32.28 -14.49 11.94
N MET A 59 33.33 -14.25 11.15
CA MET A 59 33.21 -13.47 9.93
C MET A 59 32.23 -14.09 8.92
N HIS A 60 32.27 -15.43 8.74
CA HIS A 60 31.35 -16.12 7.84
C HIS A 60 29.91 -16.09 8.36
N SER A 61 29.67 -16.20 9.67
CA SER A 61 28.36 -16.04 10.29
C SER A 61 27.81 -14.63 10.07
N SER A 62 28.67 -13.59 10.26
CA SER A 62 28.27 -12.21 10.05
C SER A 62 27.79 -11.94 8.62
N TRP A 63 28.44 -12.48 7.61
CA TRP A 63 28.00 -12.33 6.21
C TRP A 63 26.60 -12.90 5.96
N ILE A 64 26.30 -14.09 6.53
CA ILE A 64 24.99 -14.70 6.40
C ILE A 64 23.90 -13.86 7.12
N GLU A 65 24.26 -13.28 8.27
CA GLU A 65 23.38 -12.37 9.01
C GLU A 65 23.13 -11.07 8.25
N ASP A 66 24.18 -10.49 7.65
CA ASP A 66 24.09 -9.29 6.82
C ASP A 66 23.18 -9.50 5.60
N ASP A 67 23.28 -10.66 4.93
CA ASP A 67 22.40 -11.03 3.82
C ASP A 67 20.92 -11.12 4.28
N ALA A 68 20.68 -11.70 5.46
CA ALA A 68 19.33 -11.78 6.03
C ALA A 68 18.75 -10.39 6.34
N ILE A 69 19.54 -9.52 6.98
CA ILE A 69 19.15 -8.11 7.28
C ILE A 69 18.85 -7.36 6.00
N TYR A 70 19.69 -7.52 4.98
CA TYR A 70 19.47 -6.91 3.67
C TYR A 70 18.13 -7.37 3.05
N MET A 71 17.82 -8.66 3.13
CA MET A 71 16.57 -9.18 2.61
C MET A 71 15.33 -8.65 3.35
N PHE A 72 15.40 -8.45 4.67
CA PHE A 72 14.31 -7.78 5.40
C PHE A 72 14.10 -6.35 4.89
N SER A 73 15.16 -5.59 4.69
CA SER A 73 15.05 -4.22 4.12
C SER A 73 14.42 -4.20 2.72
N VAL A 74 14.70 -5.24 1.90
CA VAL A 74 14.07 -5.39 0.58
C VAL A 74 12.57 -5.69 0.70
N VAL A 75 12.16 -6.50 1.69
CA VAL A 75 10.73 -6.78 1.99
C VAL A 75 9.99 -5.52 2.45
N ASP A 76 10.62 -4.74 3.33
CA ASP A 76 10.04 -3.48 3.81
C ASP A 76 9.83 -2.50 2.66
N LEU A 77 10.84 -2.30 1.81
CA LEU A 77 10.75 -1.45 0.61
C LEU A 77 9.61 -1.90 -0.32
N ALA A 78 9.45 -3.21 -0.55
CA ALA A 78 8.36 -3.71 -1.39
C ALA A 78 6.98 -3.44 -0.78
N SER A 79 6.86 -3.51 0.55
CA SER A 79 5.64 -3.21 1.28
C SER A 79 5.29 -1.73 1.17
N GLU A 80 6.27 -0.83 1.31
CA GLU A 80 6.12 0.60 1.05
C GLU A 80 5.60 0.86 -0.37
N LEU A 81 6.22 0.24 -1.38
CA LEU A 81 5.83 0.40 -2.78
C LEU A 81 4.38 -0.05 -3.03
N CYS A 82 3.89 -1.08 -2.34
CA CYS A 82 2.50 -1.52 -2.45
C CYS A 82 1.52 -0.47 -1.91
N ILE A 83 1.80 0.14 -0.75
CA ILE A 83 0.99 1.23 -0.18
C ILE A 83 1.02 2.47 -1.08
N LEU A 84 2.21 2.87 -1.54
CA LEU A 84 2.35 4.01 -2.45
C LEU A 84 1.57 3.79 -3.75
N ALA A 85 1.62 2.58 -4.31
CA ALA A 85 0.90 2.22 -5.53
C ALA A 85 -0.62 2.21 -5.31
N LEU A 86 -1.10 1.65 -4.18
CA LEU A 86 -2.52 1.66 -3.81
C LEU A 86 -3.05 3.08 -3.72
N TYR A 87 -2.39 3.94 -2.93
CA TYR A 87 -2.82 5.32 -2.77
C TYR A 87 -2.73 6.11 -4.09
N LYS A 88 -1.71 5.86 -4.91
CA LYS A 88 -1.60 6.48 -6.24
C LYS A 88 -2.75 6.09 -7.16
N LYS A 89 -3.14 4.82 -7.19
CA LYS A 89 -4.31 4.36 -7.96
C LYS A 89 -5.60 5.01 -7.47
N LEU A 90 -5.79 5.09 -6.14
CA LEU A 90 -6.93 5.76 -5.52
C LEU A 90 -6.98 7.26 -5.89
N GLU A 91 -5.86 7.98 -5.82
CA GLU A 91 -5.77 9.39 -6.22
C GLU A 91 -6.18 9.59 -7.69
N LEU A 92 -5.71 8.70 -8.58
CA LEU A 92 -6.08 8.75 -9.99
C LEU A 92 -7.57 8.45 -10.19
N LYS A 93 -8.12 7.49 -9.45
CA LYS A 93 -9.55 7.15 -9.51
C LYS A 93 -10.43 8.30 -9.01
N HIS A 94 -10.05 8.99 -7.94
CA HIS A 94 -10.74 10.20 -7.50
C HIS A 94 -10.79 11.27 -8.60
N LYS A 95 -9.67 11.51 -9.29
CA LYS A 95 -9.63 12.47 -10.41
C LYS A 95 -10.51 12.04 -11.58
N GLU A 96 -10.56 10.75 -11.86
CA GLU A 96 -11.41 10.17 -12.89
C GLU A 96 -12.90 10.36 -12.56
N LEU A 97 -13.31 9.99 -11.34
CA LEU A 97 -14.68 10.14 -10.86
C LEU A 97 -15.11 11.62 -10.81
N VAL A 98 -14.25 12.50 -10.28
CA VAL A 98 -14.50 13.95 -10.26
C VAL A 98 -14.72 14.52 -11.66
N ARG A 99 -13.98 14.03 -12.66
CA ARG A 99 -14.15 14.43 -14.06
C ARG A 99 -15.42 13.82 -14.66
N PHE A 100 -15.65 12.55 -14.45
CA PHE A 100 -16.78 11.82 -15.02
C PHE A 100 -18.13 12.39 -14.57
N PHE A 101 -18.24 12.72 -13.28
CA PHE A 101 -19.45 13.30 -12.69
C PHE A 101 -19.46 14.85 -12.68
N ASN A 102 -18.49 15.51 -13.33
CA ASN A 102 -18.41 16.97 -13.45
C ASN A 102 -18.49 17.70 -12.09
N LEU A 103 -17.86 17.16 -11.03
CA LEU A 103 -17.92 17.75 -9.68
C LEU A 103 -17.16 19.08 -9.58
N THR A 104 -16.26 19.36 -10.51
CA THR A 104 -15.51 20.63 -10.62
C THR A 104 -14.95 20.81 -12.02
N ASP A 105 -14.74 22.06 -12.42
CA ASP A 105 -14.11 22.44 -13.71
C ASP A 105 -12.65 21.99 -13.84
N SER A 106 -12.00 21.62 -12.74
CA SER A 106 -10.61 21.17 -12.72
C SER A 106 -10.38 19.94 -11.87
N ALA A 107 -10.35 18.78 -12.51
CA ALA A 107 -10.04 17.51 -11.85
C ALA A 107 -8.66 17.46 -11.16
N ARG A 108 -7.72 18.38 -11.52
CA ARG A 108 -6.42 18.50 -10.81
C ARG A 108 -6.59 18.87 -9.34
N LYS A 109 -7.64 19.59 -8.99
CA LYS A 109 -7.94 19.95 -7.60
C LYS A 109 -8.18 18.73 -6.71
N ALA A 110 -8.65 17.61 -7.27
CA ALA A 110 -8.85 16.37 -6.54
C ALA A 110 -7.56 15.68 -6.04
N SER A 111 -6.37 16.18 -6.43
CA SER A 111 -5.09 15.74 -5.82
C SER A 111 -4.86 16.35 -4.43
N ASN A 112 -5.49 17.46 -4.12
CA ASN A 112 -5.42 18.05 -2.78
C ASN A 112 -6.54 17.46 -1.92
N TRP A 113 -6.18 16.82 -0.83
CA TRP A 113 -7.12 16.14 0.07
C TRP A 113 -8.22 17.04 0.59
N ASP A 114 -7.87 18.24 1.07
CA ASP A 114 -8.83 19.18 1.64
C ASP A 114 -9.83 19.70 0.59
N VAL A 115 -9.37 19.83 -0.65
CA VAL A 115 -10.23 20.19 -1.77
C VAL A 115 -11.11 19.03 -2.17
N LEU A 116 -10.56 17.83 -2.27
CA LEU A 116 -11.32 16.60 -2.58
C LEU A 116 -12.46 16.41 -1.56
N VAL A 117 -12.14 16.45 -0.27
CA VAL A 117 -13.13 16.27 0.80
C VAL A 117 -14.27 17.32 0.73
N LYS A 118 -13.98 18.54 0.27
CA LYS A 118 -15.02 19.58 0.07
C LYS A 118 -15.89 19.30 -1.15
N LEU A 119 -15.36 18.64 -2.18
CA LEU A 119 -16.10 18.28 -3.40
C LEU A 119 -17.01 17.08 -3.19
N LEU A 120 -16.63 16.17 -2.29
CA LEU A 120 -17.39 14.95 -2.04
C LEU A 120 -18.69 15.22 -1.28
N PRO A 121 -19.80 14.54 -1.65
CA PRO A 121 -21.04 14.57 -0.88
C PRO A 121 -20.84 14.12 0.56
N GLN A 122 -21.70 14.59 1.47
CA GLN A 122 -21.62 14.23 2.89
C GLN A 122 -21.81 12.73 3.11
N GLU A 123 -22.64 12.09 2.31
CA GLU A 123 -22.89 10.64 2.36
C GLU A 123 -21.61 9.84 2.17
N VAL A 124 -20.71 10.28 1.27
CA VAL A 124 -19.41 9.63 1.03
C VAL A 124 -18.50 9.75 2.26
N LYS A 125 -18.52 10.90 2.93
CA LYS A 125 -17.73 11.13 4.16
C LYS A 125 -18.21 10.32 5.35
N ASN A 126 -19.45 9.88 5.31
CA ASN A 126 -20.08 9.04 6.33
C ASN A 126 -19.91 7.54 6.05
N LEU A 127 -19.31 7.15 4.91
CA LEU A 127 -18.99 5.75 4.63
C LEU A 127 -17.96 5.23 5.64
N PRO A 128 -18.16 4.03 6.21
CA PRO A 128 -17.15 3.42 7.08
C PRO A 128 -15.79 3.22 6.36
N GLU A 129 -15.83 3.00 5.04
CA GLU A 129 -14.64 2.84 4.21
C GLU A 129 -13.86 4.16 4.01
N PHE A 130 -14.47 5.33 4.25
CA PHE A 130 -13.80 6.63 4.10
C PHE A 130 -12.63 6.80 5.08
N ASP A 131 -12.73 6.19 6.24
CA ASP A 131 -11.67 6.18 7.24
C ASP A 131 -10.42 5.46 6.73
N ALA A 132 -10.57 4.30 6.08
CA ALA A 132 -9.46 3.57 5.45
C ALA A 132 -8.77 4.36 4.33
N VAL A 133 -9.51 5.21 3.61
CA VAL A 133 -8.95 6.13 2.61
C VAL A 133 -8.08 7.19 3.29
N ASN A 134 -8.53 7.77 4.41
CA ASN A 134 -7.75 8.74 5.17
C ASN A 134 -6.51 8.10 5.80
N GLU A 135 -6.63 6.90 6.36
CA GLU A 135 -5.52 6.13 6.87
C GLU A 135 -4.47 5.85 5.78
N SER A 136 -4.90 5.32 4.62
CA SER A 136 -4.01 5.09 3.47
C SER A 136 -3.26 6.36 3.04
N ARG A 137 -3.92 7.51 3.09
CA ARG A 137 -3.32 8.83 2.81
C ARG A 137 -2.22 9.18 3.81
N LEU A 138 -2.49 8.98 5.10
CA LEU A 138 -1.54 9.32 6.16
C LEU A 138 -0.31 8.41 6.14
N ILE A 139 -0.51 7.10 5.92
CA ILE A 139 0.58 6.14 5.74
C ILE A 139 1.42 6.52 4.49
N ASN A 140 0.77 6.78 3.34
CA ASN A 140 1.47 7.21 2.13
C ASN A 140 2.29 8.50 2.35
N ASN A 141 1.79 9.43 3.15
CA ASN A 141 2.52 10.64 3.50
C ASN A 141 3.71 10.33 4.43
N ALA A 142 3.53 9.47 5.43
CA ALA A 142 4.61 9.03 6.32
C ALA A 142 5.76 8.38 5.53
N ILE A 143 5.45 7.45 4.62
CA ILE A 143 6.45 6.81 3.73
C ILE A 143 7.22 7.86 2.91
N LYS A 144 6.53 8.87 2.35
CA LYS A 144 7.17 9.94 1.56
C LYS A 144 8.03 10.91 2.38
N HIS A 145 7.78 10.99 3.68
CA HIS A 145 8.44 11.88 4.61
C HIS A 145 9.23 11.07 5.67
N GLU A 146 10.26 10.33 5.22
CA GLU A 146 11.23 9.64 6.07
C GLU A 146 10.77 8.31 6.71
N GLY A 147 9.57 7.78 6.38
CA GLY A 147 9.06 6.54 6.97
C GLY A 147 8.67 6.65 8.45
N ILE A 148 8.48 7.88 8.95
CA ILE A 148 8.21 8.16 10.36
C ILE A 148 6.73 8.48 10.59
N ILE A 149 6.17 7.95 11.67
CA ILE A 149 4.79 8.17 12.09
C ILE A 149 4.60 9.65 12.42
N SER A 150 3.74 10.33 11.65
CA SER A 150 3.36 11.71 11.89
C SER A 150 2.43 11.82 13.11
N GLN A 151 2.37 13.01 13.72
CA GLN A 151 1.42 13.28 14.80
C GLN A 151 -0.02 12.95 14.38
N GLN A 152 -0.43 13.32 13.17
CA GLN A 152 -1.78 13.07 12.67
C GLN A 152 -2.06 11.56 12.50
N LEU A 153 -1.07 10.76 12.07
CA LEU A 153 -1.21 9.31 11.97
C LEU A 153 -1.36 8.68 13.35
N ALA A 154 -0.50 9.04 14.30
CA ALA A 154 -0.55 8.54 15.67
C ALA A 154 -1.85 8.89 16.42
N GLU A 155 -2.38 10.11 16.22
CA GLU A 155 -3.62 10.55 16.87
C GLU A 155 -4.86 9.85 16.31
N ASN A 156 -4.93 9.62 14.99
CA ASN A 156 -6.10 9.02 14.36
C ASN A 156 -6.04 7.49 14.31
N TYR A 157 -4.85 6.91 14.25
CA TYR A 157 -4.60 5.47 14.06
C TYR A 157 -3.46 5.02 14.99
N PRO A 158 -3.71 4.98 16.32
CA PRO A 158 -2.68 4.68 17.33
C PRO A 158 -2.12 3.25 17.23
N GLU A 159 -2.76 2.36 16.49
CA GLU A 159 -2.26 1.02 16.19
C GLU A 159 -0.97 1.01 15.40
N HIS A 160 -0.62 2.08 14.70
CA HIS A 160 0.65 2.21 13.97
C HIS A 160 1.83 2.57 14.89
N GLY A 161 1.58 3.09 16.09
CA GLY A 161 2.61 3.49 17.05
C GLY A 161 2.54 4.98 17.43
N GLN A 162 3.61 5.47 18.03
CA GLN A 162 3.69 6.84 18.52
C GLN A 162 4.33 7.78 17.49
N CYS A 163 4.00 9.08 17.58
CA CYS A 163 4.63 10.10 16.75
C CYS A 163 6.16 10.09 16.89
N GLY A 164 6.86 10.03 15.79
CA GLY A 164 8.33 9.98 15.73
C GLY A 164 8.93 8.58 15.71
N GLU A 165 8.12 7.53 15.88
CA GLU A 165 8.54 6.14 15.67
C GLU A 165 8.59 5.78 14.19
N GLU A 166 9.35 4.75 13.85
CA GLU A 166 9.40 4.19 12.50
C GLU A 166 8.09 3.49 12.17
N LEU A 167 7.61 3.70 10.96
CA LEU A 167 6.40 3.06 10.46
C LEU A 167 6.71 1.62 10.04
N THR A 168 6.06 0.65 10.68
CA THR A 168 6.26 -0.78 10.47
C THR A 168 4.97 -1.47 10.00
N ASP A 169 5.02 -2.80 9.80
CA ASP A 169 3.86 -3.65 9.46
C ASP A 169 3.07 -3.22 8.21
N LEU A 170 3.77 -2.65 7.22
CA LEU A 170 3.15 -2.15 6.00
C LEU A 170 2.51 -3.24 5.15
N THR A 171 3.00 -4.49 5.22
CA THR A 171 2.37 -5.64 4.57
C THR A 171 0.98 -5.89 5.13
N ALA A 172 0.83 -5.96 6.45
CA ALA A 172 -0.46 -6.14 7.11
C ALA A 172 -1.40 -4.95 6.87
N SER A 173 -0.85 -3.74 6.89
CA SER A 173 -1.59 -2.51 6.55
C SER A 173 -2.15 -2.56 5.13
N PHE A 174 -1.35 -2.97 4.14
CA PHE A 174 -1.83 -3.12 2.77
C PHE A 174 -2.94 -4.16 2.66
N GLU A 175 -2.77 -5.35 3.24
CA GLU A 175 -3.75 -6.45 3.18
C GLU A 175 -5.09 -6.08 3.81
N ARG A 176 -5.08 -5.27 4.84
CA ARG A 176 -6.28 -4.77 5.52
C ARG A 176 -6.95 -3.64 4.73
N LEU A 177 -6.17 -2.69 4.22
CA LEU A 177 -6.68 -1.46 3.61
C LEU A 177 -7.15 -1.66 2.17
N GLU A 178 -6.44 -2.44 1.37
CA GLU A 178 -6.73 -2.60 -0.05
C GLU A 178 -8.19 -3.02 -0.33
N PRO A 179 -8.75 -4.08 0.27
CA PRO A 179 -10.13 -4.47 0.00
C PRO A 179 -11.16 -3.44 0.48
N VAL A 180 -10.84 -2.67 1.53
CA VAL A 180 -11.71 -1.61 2.05
C VAL A 180 -11.71 -0.41 1.10
N VAL A 181 -10.54 0.00 0.63
CA VAL A 181 -10.37 1.08 -0.35
C VAL A 181 -11.03 0.73 -1.69
N CYS A 182 -10.98 -0.53 -2.12
CA CYS A 182 -11.71 -0.98 -3.31
C CYS A 182 -13.23 -0.86 -3.13
N ARG A 183 -13.77 -1.27 -1.98
CA ARG A 183 -15.21 -1.08 -1.67
C ARG A 183 -15.59 0.40 -1.63
N TYR A 184 -14.76 1.23 -0.99
CA TYR A 184 -14.99 2.67 -0.97
C TYR A 184 -15.19 3.25 -2.38
N VAL A 185 -14.37 2.86 -3.35
CA VAL A 185 -14.50 3.36 -4.74
C VAL A 185 -15.83 2.95 -5.36
N ASN A 186 -16.29 1.72 -5.12
CA ASN A 186 -17.59 1.25 -5.60
C ASN A 186 -18.75 2.06 -4.98
N GLU A 187 -18.72 2.27 -3.66
CA GLU A 187 -19.75 3.04 -2.95
C GLU A 187 -19.72 4.53 -3.35
N LEU A 188 -18.53 5.11 -3.50
CA LEU A 188 -18.36 6.46 -4.00
C LEU A 188 -19.01 6.63 -5.38
N HIS A 189 -18.74 5.71 -6.31
CA HIS A 189 -19.36 5.72 -7.64
C HIS A 189 -20.89 5.65 -7.54
N ALA A 190 -21.43 4.70 -6.74
CA ALA A 190 -22.86 4.52 -6.58
C ALA A 190 -23.55 5.77 -6.04
N ILE A 191 -22.98 6.42 -5.02
CA ILE A 191 -23.47 7.68 -4.46
C ILE A 191 -23.45 8.81 -5.48
N LEU A 192 -22.34 8.97 -6.21
CA LEU A 192 -22.23 10.02 -7.22
C LEU A 192 -23.25 9.80 -8.36
N LYS A 193 -23.41 8.56 -8.82
CA LYS A 193 -24.40 8.20 -9.86
C LYS A 193 -25.82 8.50 -9.43
N SER A 194 -26.18 8.31 -8.15
CA SER A 194 -27.51 8.58 -7.66
C SER A 194 -27.89 10.08 -7.61
N LYS A 195 -26.91 10.96 -7.79
CA LYS A 195 -27.07 12.43 -7.72
C LYS A 195 -27.02 13.12 -9.10
N THR A 196 -26.73 12.34 -10.15
CA THR A 196 -26.68 12.78 -11.55
C THR A 196 -27.96 12.42 -12.26
#